data_8d36abd128eac17472eb3ad68e1682cd
#
_entry.id   8d36abd128eac17472eb3ad68e1682cd
#
_cell.length_a   1.000
_cell.length_b   1.000
_cell.length_c   1.000
_cell.angle_alpha   90.00
_cell.angle_beta   90.00
_cell.angle_gamma   90.00
#
_symmetry.space_group_name_H-M   'P 1'
#
loop_
_entity.id
_entity.type
_entity.pdbx_description
1 polymer ?
#
loop_
_entity_poly.entity_id
_entity_poly.type
_entity_poly.pdbx_seq_one_letter_code
_entity_poly.pdbx_strand_id
1 'polypeptide(L)'
;MERTKPKAVFMAFGTKGDVYPLSAIAAAFACDQKQYEVILITHSAHQEGWSLAESFCVRCVVAAPYVVPYSAPATFESQFQRELPLLYRYLTESPSGKVCWQDVIHWMWPLFTENWGLWRNENLHLSSCPFTDPVTGIPTWHQRPQSPLVMYGFSKEVVECPAYWPPKVRVCGFWFPPIEWQFTCKRCQEVSVYFSSGGQYAKDDLCPSHLELHNFIKTNPVFVGLSSVGSMGFLKDPHAFLSVLQTVLNTTRYRFILFTAGYEPLELIVRKLAAEESSDQKKWNEDCVCLCDGQLFCFFGSLPYSWLFKNCAAVIHHGGSGTTAAALQAGTPQVVCPFMLDQFYWAERMHWLGVSPEPLSRNHLVPDKNDETSVQEAAHVLSKAIHDALSSRVKGRAAEISERISLEDGVSEAVKCLKEELGIN
;
A
#
# COMPACT_ATOMS: atom_id res chain seq x y z
N MET A 1 -13.38 -21.18 39.70
CA MET A 1 -12.35 -20.44 38.95
C MET A 1 -12.84 -20.29 37.51
N GLU A 2 -13.27 -19.12 37.12
CA GLU A 2 -13.52 -18.83 35.70
C GLU A 2 -12.21 -19.03 34.95
N ARG A 3 -12.19 -19.95 33.98
CA ARG A 3 -11.04 -20.12 33.11
C ARG A 3 -10.95 -18.87 32.25
N THR A 4 -9.96 -18.02 32.45
CA THR A 4 -9.65 -16.91 31.56
C THR A 4 -9.44 -17.44 30.16
N LYS A 5 -10.11 -16.83 29.17
CA LYS A 5 -9.94 -17.20 27.76
C LYS A 5 -8.48 -17.01 27.34
N PRO A 6 -7.91 -17.89 26.53
CA PRO A 6 -6.61 -17.65 25.94
C PRO A 6 -6.65 -16.37 25.08
N LYS A 7 -5.54 -15.62 25.07
CA LYS A 7 -5.44 -14.35 24.37
C LYS A 7 -4.65 -14.52 23.08
N ALA A 8 -5.17 -13.97 21.99
CA ALA A 8 -4.46 -13.78 20.74
C ALA A 8 -4.23 -12.27 20.52
N VAL A 9 -2.97 -11.85 20.48
CA VAL A 9 -2.61 -10.44 20.32
C VAL A 9 -2.15 -10.23 18.88
N PHE A 10 -2.82 -9.33 18.17
CA PHE A 10 -2.44 -8.87 16.83
C PHE A 10 -1.83 -7.49 16.95
N MET A 11 -0.64 -7.31 16.42
CA MET A 11 0.09 -6.04 16.49
C MET A 11 0.35 -5.54 15.07
N ALA A 12 -0.13 -4.36 14.74
CA ALA A 12 0.07 -3.72 13.45
C ALA A 12 0.65 -2.33 13.62
N PHE A 13 1.54 -1.95 12.70
CA PHE A 13 2.19 -0.65 12.69
C PHE A 13 2.19 -0.07 11.28
N GLY A 14 2.08 1.26 11.18
CA GLY A 14 2.19 1.97 9.93
C GLY A 14 0.92 2.71 9.52
N THR A 15 0.72 2.82 8.23
CA THR A 15 -0.43 3.48 7.62
C THR A 15 -1.66 2.57 7.59
N LYS A 16 -2.77 3.07 7.08
CA LYS A 16 -3.98 2.25 6.85
C LYS A 16 -3.70 1.02 5.98
N GLY A 17 -2.73 1.13 5.03
CA GLY A 17 -2.30 0.02 4.17
C GLY A 17 -1.64 -1.13 4.93
N ASP A 18 -1.03 -0.85 6.08
CA ASP A 18 -0.38 -1.84 6.95
C ASP A 18 -1.34 -2.41 7.99
N VAL A 19 -2.15 -1.52 8.60
CA VAL A 19 -3.03 -1.86 9.72
C VAL A 19 -4.28 -2.63 9.27
N TYR A 20 -4.92 -2.21 8.18
CA TYR A 20 -6.18 -2.79 7.74
C TYR A 20 -6.09 -4.27 7.32
N PRO A 21 -5.06 -4.72 6.59
CA PRO A 21 -4.90 -6.13 6.27
C PRO A 21 -4.80 -7.01 7.52
N LEU A 22 -4.04 -6.61 8.53
CA LEU A 22 -3.92 -7.36 9.78
C LEU A 22 -5.22 -7.32 10.59
N SER A 23 -5.91 -6.18 10.60
CA SER A 23 -7.21 -6.05 11.27
C SER A 23 -8.26 -6.98 10.64
N ALA A 24 -8.22 -7.18 9.33
CA ALA A 24 -9.12 -8.13 8.64
C ALA A 24 -8.88 -9.57 9.11
N ILE A 25 -7.61 -9.99 9.23
CA ILE A 25 -7.26 -11.31 9.76
C ILE A 25 -7.70 -11.42 11.22
N ALA A 26 -7.44 -10.42 12.06
CA ALA A 26 -7.81 -10.42 13.47
C ALA A 26 -9.32 -10.55 13.67
N ALA A 27 -10.12 -9.83 12.89
CA ALA A 27 -11.58 -9.91 12.92
C ALA A 27 -12.08 -11.28 12.45
N ALA A 28 -11.55 -11.81 11.35
CA ALA A 28 -11.91 -13.12 10.85
C ALA A 28 -11.54 -14.22 11.84
N PHE A 29 -10.36 -14.15 12.46
CA PHE A 29 -9.94 -15.07 13.51
C PHE A 29 -10.86 -14.99 14.75
N ALA A 30 -11.25 -13.79 15.18
CA ALA A 30 -12.17 -13.60 16.30
C ALA A 30 -13.56 -14.20 16.03
N CYS A 31 -14.04 -14.10 14.80
CA CYS A 31 -15.32 -14.70 14.39
C CYS A 31 -15.27 -16.24 14.38
N ASP A 32 -14.16 -16.81 13.90
CA ASP A 32 -13.95 -18.26 13.80
C ASP A 32 -13.63 -18.87 15.18
N GLN A 33 -12.76 -18.23 15.98
CA GLN A 33 -12.20 -18.74 17.22
C GLN A 33 -12.75 -18.02 18.48
N LYS A 34 -14.05 -18.14 18.73
CA LYS A 34 -14.76 -17.45 19.82
C LYS A 34 -14.26 -17.76 21.23
N GLN A 35 -13.48 -18.85 21.41
CA GLN A 35 -12.83 -19.21 22.67
C GLN A 35 -11.62 -18.33 23.01
N TYR A 36 -11.07 -17.58 22.02
CA TYR A 36 -9.99 -16.64 22.24
C TYR A 36 -10.50 -15.23 22.56
N GLU A 37 -9.80 -14.51 23.41
CA GLU A 37 -9.87 -13.05 23.51
C GLU A 37 -8.90 -12.47 22.50
N VAL A 38 -9.40 -11.75 21.48
CA VAL A 38 -8.57 -11.12 20.44
C VAL A 38 -8.32 -9.68 20.80
N ILE A 39 -7.04 -9.31 20.85
CA ILE A 39 -6.57 -7.96 21.15
C ILE A 39 -5.83 -7.45 19.91
N LEU A 40 -6.27 -6.32 19.36
CA LEU A 40 -5.59 -5.65 18.25
C LEU A 40 -4.86 -4.41 18.78
N ILE A 41 -3.55 -4.37 18.59
CA ILE A 41 -2.70 -3.23 18.92
C ILE A 41 -2.26 -2.56 17.63
N THR A 42 -2.64 -1.30 17.44
CA THR A 42 -2.39 -0.54 16.19
C THR A 42 -1.29 0.50 16.34
N HIS A 43 -0.39 0.34 17.28
CA HIS A 43 0.69 1.30 17.56
C HIS A 43 2.05 0.61 17.55
N SER A 44 2.95 1.18 16.76
CA SER A 44 4.40 0.93 16.62
C SER A 44 5.00 -0.34 17.24
N ALA A 45 5.14 -1.47 16.52
CA ALA A 45 6.12 -2.50 16.88
C ALA A 45 6.10 -3.76 15.99
N HIS A 46 6.79 -3.77 14.85
CA HIS A 46 6.95 -5.02 14.08
C HIS A 46 7.98 -5.97 14.69
N GLN A 47 9.16 -5.46 15.02
CA GLN A 47 10.28 -6.24 15.53
C GLN A 47 10.17 -6.44 17.03
N GLU A 48 9.61 -5.48 17.72
CA GLU A 48 9.31 -5.54 19.14
C GLU A 48 8.40 -6.71 19.45
N GLY A 49 7.34 -6.93 18.65
CA GLY A 49 6.41 -8.04 18.84
C GLY A 49 7.09 -9.41 18.85
N TRP A 50 8.01 -9.66 17.91
CA TRP A 50 8.76 -10.92 17.90
C TRP A 50 9.72 -11.02 19.09
N SER A 51 10.45 -9.96 19.39
CA SER A 51 11.39 -9.93 20.53
C SER A 51 10.67 -10.10 21.86
N LEU A 52 9.51 -9.48 22.03
CA LEU A 52 8.66 -9.66 23.20
C LEU A 52 8.13 -11.11 23.28
N ALA A 53 7.67 -11.66 22.17
CA ALA A 53 7.20 -13.04 22.13
C ALA A 53 8.30 -14.04 22.55
N GLU A 54 9.55 -13.81 22.11
CA GLU A 54 10.70 -14.60 22.52
C GLU A 54 10.98 -14.44 24.02
N SER A 55 10.98 -13.21 24.55
CA SER A 55 11.21 -12.92 25.97
C SER A 55 10.15 -13.56 26.88
N PHE A 56 8.88 -13.53 26.45
CA PHE A 56 7.78 -14.13 27.21
C PHE A 56 7.50 -15.59 26.86
N CYS A 57 8.34 -16.22 26.03
CA CYS A 57 8.17 -17.61 25.59
C CYS A 57 6.77 -17.93 25.05
N VAL A 58 6.19 -16.99 24.32
CA VAL A 58 4.89 -17.18 23.66
C VAL A 58 5.05 -17.44 22.16
N ARG A 59 4.07 -18.10 21.55
CA ARG A 59 4.10 -18.32 20.10
C ARG A 59 3.98 -17.00 19.37
N CYS A 60 4.75 -16.87 18.30
CA CYS A 60 4.77 -15.70 17.42
C CYS A 60 4.45 -16.09 15.98
N VAL A 61 3.69 -15.27 15.30
CA VAL A 61 3.46 -15.34 13.86
C VAL A 61 3.74 -13.96 13.28
N VAL A 62 4.53 -13.90 12.22
CA VAL A 62 4.80 -12.66 11.48
C VAL A 62 3.86 -12.56 10.30
N ALA A 63 3.11 -11.48 10.21
CA ALA A 63 2.21 -11.20 9.09
C ALA A 63 2.71 -9.96 8.34
N ALA A 64 3.13 -10.14 7.08
CA ALA A 64 3.67 -9.08 6.25
C ALA A 64 2.78 -8.87 5.01
N PRO A 65 2.06 -7.73 4.91
CA PRO A 65 1.26 -7.41 3.73
C PRO A 65 2.11 -6.98 2.52
N TYR A 66 3.41 -6.82 2.70
CA TYR A 66 4.38 -6.42 1.69
C TYR A 66 5.46 -7.49 1.51
N VAL A 67 6.10 -7.44 0.35
CA VAL A 67 7.18 -8.37 0.04
C VAL A 67 8.41 -8.01 0.85
N VAL A 68 8.91 -8.98 1.62
CA VAL A 68 10.31 -8.98 2.05
C VAL A 68 11.07 -9.75 0.97
N PRO A 69 11.92 -9.11 0.19
CA PRO A 69 12.25 -9.62 -1.12
C PRO A 69 13.38 -10.63 -1.11
N TYR A 70 13.00 -11.83 -1.41
CA TYR A 70 13.91 -12.82 -1.99
C TYR A 70 13.94 -12.77 -3.53
N SER A 71 13.13 -11.92 -4.14
CA SER A 71 12.92 -11.90 -5.59
C SER A 71 12.78 -10.48 -6.16
N ALA A 72 13.64 -9.55 -5.71
CA ALA A 72 13.69 -8.24 -6.34
C ALA A 72 14.11 -8.39 -7.81
N PRO A 73 13.44 -7.71 -8.76
CA PRO A 73 13.87 -7.69 -10.15
C PRO A 73 15.29 -7.16 -10.29
N ALA A 74 16.06 -7.65 -11.28
CA ALA A 74 17.42 -7.18 -11.54
C ALA A 74 17.49 -5.66 -11.83
N THR A 75 16.41 -5.08 -12.34
CA THR A 75 16.27 -3.64 -12.58
C THR A 75 16.13 -2.82 -11.30
N PHE A 76 15.77 -3.44 -10.19
CA PHE A 76 15.59 -2.75 -8.90
C PHE A 76 16.90 -2.18 -8.38
N GLU A 77 18.02 -2.85 -8.59
CA GLU A 77 19.36 -2.33 -8.22
C GLU A 77 19.67 -1.02 -8.93
N SER A 78 19.48 -0.97 -10.24
CA SER A 78 19.70 0.24 -11.04
C SER A 78 18.82 1.39 -10.61
N GLN A 79 17.58 1.08 -10.25
CA GLN A 79 16.62 2.07 -9.78
C GLN A 79 16.96 2.56 -8.38
N PHE A 80 17.32 1.67 -7.45
CA PHE A 80 17.77 2.01 -6.12
C PHE A 80 19.02 2.90 -6.17
N GLN A 81 19.99 2.58 -7.05
CA GLN A 81 21.17 3.38 -7.27
C GLN A 81 20.84 4.81 -7.73
N ARG A 82 19.83 4.94 -8.60
CA ARG A 82 19.37 6.24 -9.11
C ARG A 82 18.67 7.07 -8.05
N GLU A 83 17.77 6.45 -7.27
CA GLU A 83 16.91 7.14 -6.31
C GLU A 83 17.59 7.38 -4.96
N LEU A 84 18.49 6.47 -4.55
CA LEU A 84 19.20 6.51 -3.27
C LEU A 84 20.72 6.34 -3.47
N PRO A 85 21.37 7.21 -4.26
CA PRO A 85 22.75 7.03 -4.70
C PRO A 85 23.76 7.00 -3.55
N LEU A 86 23.53 7.75 -2.48
CA LEU A 86 24.41 7.76 -1.31
C LEU A 86 24.32 6.46 -0.53
N LEU A 87 23.11 5.95 -0.35
CA LEU A 87 22.90 4.68 0.33
C LEU A 87 23.45 3.52 -0.51
N TYR A 88 23.19 3.52 -1.82
CA TYR A 88 23.74 2.53 -2.74
C TYR A 88 25.28 2.49 -2.69
N ARG A 89 25.93 3.67 -2.74
CA ARG A 89 27.39 3.78 -2.64
C ARG A 89 27.90 3.23 -1.31
N TYR A 90 27.28 3.62 -0.21
CA TYR A 90 27.63 3.10 1.12
C TYR A 90 27.54 1.57 1.18
N LEU A 91 26.52 0.99 0.54
CA LEU A 91 26.32 -0.45 0.49
C LEU A 91 27.35 -1.18 -0.38
N THR A 92 27.76 -0.56 -1.50
CA THR A 92 28.69 -1.16 -2.46
C THR A 92 30.16 -0.91 -2.10
N GLU A 93 30.49 0.19 -1.42
CA GLU A 93 31.83 0.52 -0.96
C GLU A 93 32.15 -0.08 0.42
N SER A 94 31.24 -0.81 1.02
CA SER A 94 31.45 -1.48 2.32
C SER A 94 32.66 -2.41 2.25
N PRO A 95 33.62 -2.32 3.22
CA PRO A 95 34.93 -3.00 3.13
C PRO A 95 34.85 -4.53 3.06
N SER A 96 33.71 -5.11 3.30
CA SER A 96 33.54 -6.57 3.31
C SER A 96 33.34 -7.17 1.92
N GLY A 97 33.06 -6.40 0.88
CA GLY A 97 32.76 -6.91 -0.47
C GLY A 97 31.64 -7.95 -0.55
N LYS A 98 30.81 -8.02 0.48
CA LYS A 98 29.85 -9.10 0.73
C LYS A 98 28.39 -8.63 0.78
N VAL A 99 28.15 -7.34 0.62
CA VAL A 99 26.79 -6.82 0.51
C VAL A 99 26.34 -7.06 -0.90
N CYS A 100 25.52 -8.08 -1.10
CA CYS A 100 24.89 -8.26 -2.39
C CYS A 100 23.59 -7.46 -2.44
N TRP A 101 23.09 -7.22 -3.65
CA TRP A 101 21.86 -6.48 -3.85
C TRP A 101 20.66 -7.10 -3.11
N GLN A 102 20.63 -8.41 -2.97
CA GLN A 102 19.61 -9.14 -2.21
C GLN A 102 19.60 -8.73 -0.74
N ASP A 103 20.75 -8.32 -0.21
CA ASP A 103 20.88 -7.85 1.17
C ASP A 103 20.36 -6.43 1.34
N VAL A 104 20.33 -5.61 0.28
CA VAL A 104 19.85 -4.22 0.36
C VAL A 104 18.43 -4.16 0.88
N ILE A 105 17.61 -5.09 0.54
CA ILE A 105 16.23 -5.15 0.97
C ILE A 105 16.14 -5.71 2.40
N HIS A 106 17.03 -6.63 2.74
CA HIS A 106 17.22 -7.07 4.12
C HIS A 106 17.98 -6.03 4.96
N TRP A 107 18.73 -5.14 4.32
CA TRP A 107 19.46 -4.04 4.97
C TRP A 107 18.56 -2.99 5.58
N MET A 108 17.38 -2.86 5.14
CA MET A 108 16.41 -2.04 5.84
C MET A 108 16.10 -2.60 7.23
N TRP A 109 16.18 -3.90 7.39
CA TRP A 109 16.05 -4.55 8.68
C TRP A 109 17.27 -4.36 9.60
N PRO A 110 18.53 -4.48 9.13
CA PRO A 110 19.70 -4.22 9.98
C PRO A 110 19.88 -2.77 10.41
N LEU A 111 19.51 -1.78 9.60
CA LEU A 111 19.52 -0.38 10.06
C LEU A 111 18.55 -0.16 11.24
N PHE A 112 17.49 -0.95 11.30
CA PHE A 112 16.62 -1.02 12.46
C PHE A 112 17.19 -1.97 13.54
N THR A 113 17.99 -2.97 13.21
CA THR A 113 18.45 -4.00 14.14
C THR A 113 19.66 -3.60 14.97
N GLU A 114 20.51 -2.64 14.60
CA GLU A 114 21.57 -2.16 15.49
C GLU A 114 21.00 -1.57 16.77
N ASN A 115 20.05 -0.68 16.65
CA ASN A 115 19.33 -0.14 17.82
C ASN A 115 18.48 -1.23 18.51
N TRP A 116 17.90 -2.15 17.75
CA TRP A 116 17.12 -3.26 18.27
C TRP A 116 17.97 -4.31 18.96
N GLY A 117 19.16 -4.60 18.45
CA GLY A 117 20.11 -5.51 19.06
C GLY A 117 20.54 -5.03 20.45
N LEU A 118 20.81 -3.74 20.60
CA LEU A 118 21.07 -3.11 21.90
C LEU A 118 19.85 -3.19 22.82
N TRP A 119 18.67 -2.83 22.33
CA TRP A 119 17.43 -2.91 23.11
C TRP A 119 17.11 -4.34 23.55
N ARG A 120 17.26 -5.34 22.68
CA ARG A 120 17.08 -6.75 23.02
C ARG A 120 18.01 -7.18 24.16
N ASN A 121 19.27 -6.79 24.08
CA ASN A 121 20.27 -7.16 25.07
C ASN A 121 20.04 -6.43 26.41
N GLU A 122 19.88 -5.11 26.37
CA GLU A 122 19.80 -4.28 27.58
C GLU A 122 18.46 -4.38 28.30
N ASN A 123 17.35 -4.51 27.55
CA ASN A 123 16.00 -4.44 28.12
C ASN A 123 15.32 -5.81 28.23
N LEU A 124 15.60 -6.74 27.31
CA LEU A 124 14.96 -8.06 27.29
C LEU A 124 15.90 -9.18 27.70
N HIS A 125 17.18 -8.90 27.88
CA HIS A 125 18.25 -9.89 28.19
C HIS A 125 18.32 -11.03 27.16
N LEU A 126 17.97 -10.72 25.90
CA LEU A 126 18.06 -11.62 24.75
C LEU A 126 19.32 -11.35 23.96
N SER A 127 19.78 -12.34 23.17
CA SER A 127 20.89 -12.12 22.23
C SER A 127 20.52 -11.02 21.23
N SER A 128 21.50 -10.21 20.81
CA SER A 128 21.30 -9.13 19.83
C SER A 128 20.79 -9.62 18.47
N CYS A 129 20.97 -10.87 18.15
CA CYS A 129 20.42 -11.61 17.02
C CYS A 129 20.26 -10.80 15.71
N PRO A 130 21.31 -10.71 14.89
CA PRO A 130 21.19 -10.13 13.56
C PRO A 130 20.22 -10.96 12.72
N PHE A 131 19.35 -10.30 11.93
CA PHE A 131 18.48 -10.98 10.98
C PHE A 131 19.23 -11.47 9.74
N THR A 132 20.42 -10.97 9.51
CA THR A 132 21.34 -11.40 8.47
C THR A 132 22.63 -11.94 9.10
N ASP A 133 23.18 -12.98 8.50
CA ASP A 133 24.52 -13.46 8.86
C ASP A 133 25.55 -12.38 8.50
N PRO A 134 26.37 -11.90 9.46
CA PRO A 134 27.30 -10.79 9.20
C PRO A 134 28.46 -11.19 8.27
N VAL A 135 28.67 -12.48 8.03
CA VAL A 135 29.73 -12.99 7.16
C VAL A 135 29.23 -13.23 5.73
N THR A 136 28.04 -13.82 5.60
CA THR A 136 27.49 -14.19 4.30
C THR A 136 26.47 -13.19 3.77
N GLY A 137 25.94 -12.30 4.62
CA GLY A 137 24.86 -11.39 4.29
C GLY A 137 23.51 -12.08 4.06
N ILE A 138 23.42 -13.39 4.27
CA ILE A 138 22.20 -14.17 4.01
C ILE A 138 21.24 -14.04 5.19
N PRO A 139 19.93 -13.90 4.96
CA PRO A 139 18.94 -13.90 6.03
C PRO A 139 18.98 -15.18 6.86
N THR A 140 19.07 -15.04 8.17
CA THR A 140 19.15 -16.16 9.10
C THR A 140 17.90 -16.36 9.95
N TRP A 141 17.02 -15.37 10.00
CA TRP A 141 15.86 -15.37 10.87
C TRP A 141 14.94 -16.60 10.69
N HIS A 142 14.82 -17.13 9.48
CA HIS A 142 14.03 -18.32 9.16
C HIS A 142 14.74 -19.65 9.47
N GLN A 143 16.05 -19.64 9.71
CA GLN A 143 16.85 -20.84 10.04
C GLN A 143 16.92 -21.09 11.54
N ARG A 144 16.38 -20.21 12.34
CA ARG A 144 16.43 -20.33 13.80
C ARG A 144 15.50 -21.47 14.27
N PRO A 145 15.90 -22.23 15.32
CA PRO A 145 15.08 -23.33 15.86
C PRO A 145 13.66 -22.93 16.26
N GLN A 146 13.48 -21.66 16.64
CA GLN A 146 12.19 -21.06 17.03
C GLN A 146 11.69 -20.03 16.02
N SER A 147 12.02 -20.22 14.73
CA SER A 147 11.55 -19.34 13.68
C SER A 147 10.03 -19.25 13.68
N PRO A 148 9.45 -18.06 13.74
CA PRO A 148 8.02 -17.90 13.66
C PRO A 148 7.49 -18.35 12.29
N LEU A 149 6.19 -18.67 12.22
CA LEU A 149 5.48 -18.71 10.96
C LEU A 149 5.50 -17.30 10.35
N VAL A 150 5.84 -17.19 9.07
CA VAL A 150 5.75 -15.95 8.30
C VAL A 150 4.64 -16.10 7.28
N MET A 151 3.65 -15.22 7.36
CA MET A 151 2.56 -15.14 6.41
C MET A 151 2.71 -13.89 5.55
N TYR A 152 2.67 -14.07 4.24
CA TYR A 152 2.67 -12.99 3.28
C TYR A 152 1.26 -12.72 2.75
N GLY A 153 0.84 -11.44 2.82
CA GLY A 153 -0.44 -10.93 2.32
C GLY A 153 -0.37 -10.45 0.88
N PHE A 154 0.18 -11.26 -0.01
CA PHE A 154 0.17 -11.01 -1.44
C PHE A 154 -0.17 -12.28 -2.23
N SER A 155 -0.57 -12.11 -3.48
CA SER A 155 -0.94 -13.21 -4.38
C SER A 155 0.28 -13.88 -4.99
N LYS A 156 0.24 -15.19 -5.14
CA LYS A 156 1.22 -15.99 -5.90
C LYS A 156 1.20 -15.66 -7.40
N GLU A 157 0.09 -15.14 -7.89
CA GLU A 157 -0.03 -14.67 -9.28
C GLU A 157 0.76 -13.39 -9.54
N VAL A 158 1.07 -12.65 -8.47
CA VAL A 158 1.77 -11.36 -8.53
C VAL A 158 3.23 -11.49 -8.17
N VAL A 159 3.55 -12.26 -7.14
CA VAL A 159 4.91 -12.46 -6.65
C VAL A 159 5.29 -13.92 -6.76
N GLU A 160 6.39 -14.19 -7.45
CA GLU A 160 6.94 -15.54 -7.53
C GLU A 160 7.37 -16.04 -6.14
N CYS A 161 6.96 -17.28 -5.83
CA CYS A 161 7.32 -17.93 -4.57
C CYS A 161 8.33 -19.01 -4.88
N PRO A 162 9.63 -18.76 -4.66
CA PRO A 162 10.65 -19.74 -4.96
C PRO A 162 10.48 -21.03 -4.14
N ALA A 163 10.72 -22.18 -4.74
CA ALA A 163 10.60 -23.47 -4.08
C ALA A 163 11.57 -23.68 -2.91
N TYR A 164 12.61 -22.83 -2.81
CA TYR A 164 13.58 -22.87 -1.71
C TYR A 164 13.12 -22.16 -0.44
N TRP A 165 11.97 -21.46 -0.49
CA TRP A 165 11.43 -20.85 0.72
C TRP A 165 11.10 -21.91 1.78
N PRO A 166 11.47 -21.66 3.04
CA PRO A 166 11.23 -22.63 4.10
C PRO A 166 9.73 -22.91 4.30
N PRO A 167 9.36 -24.10 4.81
CA PRO A 167 7.96 -24.46 5.04
C PRO A 167 7.19 -23.52 5.98
N LYS A 168 7.90 -22.77 6.80
CA LYS A 168 7.32 -21.75 7.69
C LYS A 168 7.04 -20.42 7.00
N VAL A 169 7.29 -20.28 5.71
CA VAL A 169 6.86 -19.14 4.89
C VAL A 169 5.61 -19.53 4.11
N ARG A 170 4.53 -18.82 4.36
CA ARG A 170 3.23 -19.04 3.72
C ARG A 170 2.79 -17.81 2.95
N VAL A 171 2.38 -17.99 1.72
CA VAL A 171 1.78 -16.94 0.88
C VAL A 171 0.28 -17.19 0.84
N CYS A 172 -0.48 -16.25 1.39
CA CYS A 172 -1.90 -16.44 1.66
C CYS A 172 -2.83 -15.79 0.62
N GLY A 173 -2.31 -14.94 -0.29
CA GLY A 173 -3.14 -14.04 -1.07
C GLY A 173 -3.31 -12.67 -0.38
N PHE A 174 -3.90 -11.71 -1.07
CA PHE A 174 -4.09 -10.37 -0.51
C PHE A 174 -5.12 -10.35 0.62
N TRP A 175 -4.86 -9.55 1.65
CA TRP A 175 -5.73 -9.38 2.80
C TRP A 175 -6.55 -8.10 2.67
N PHE A 176 -7.75 -8.23 2.12
CA PHE A 176 -8.62 -7.08 1.95
C PHE A 176 -9.52 -6.90 3.18
N PRO A 177 -9.56 -5.68 3.76
CA PRO A 177 -10.51 -5.39 4.83
C PRO A 177 -11.95 -5.37 4.29
N PRO A 178 -12.95 -5.63 5.15
CA PRO A 178 -14.35 -5.43 4.79
C PRO A 178 -14.60 -4.06 4.16
N ILE A 179 -15.41 -4.00 3.13
CA ILE A 179 -15.65 -2.77 2.36
C ILE A 179 -16.23 -1.67 3.26
N GLU A 180 -17.12 -2.02 4.17
CA GLU A 180 -17.77 -1.09 5.10
C GLU A 180 -16.77 -0.34 6.01
N TRP A 181 -15.60 -0.90 6.30
CA TRP A 181 -14.59 -0.24 7.12
C TRP A 181 -13.85 0.88 6.39
N GLN A 182 -13.95 0.92 5.08
CA GLN A 182 -13.15 1.82 4.23
C GLN A 182 -13.88 3.13 3.92
N PHE A 183 -15.18 3.24 4.25
CA PHE A 183 -15.92 4.49 4.13
C PHE A 183 -15.72 5.41 5.34
N THR A 184 -15.49 6.70 5.12
CA THR A 184 -15.60 7.73 6.18
C THR A 184 -17.04 8.15 6.41
N CYS A 185 -17.89 8.06 5.40
CA CYS A 185 -19.29 8.40 5.47
C CYS A 185 -20.12 7.28 6.11
N LYS A 186 -20.75 7.55 7.26
CA LYS A 186 -21.60 6.57 7.97
C LYS A 186 -22.77 6.05 7.11
N ARG A 187 -23.40 6.91 6.31
CA ARG A 187 -24.48 6.50 5.41
C ARG A 187 -24.00 5.54 4.33
N CYS A 188 -22.79 5.75 3.79
CA CYS A 188 -22.20 4.80 2.85
C CYS A 188 -21.85 3.48 3.53
N GLN A 189 -21.39 3.51 4.77
CA GLN A 189 -21.17 2.28 5.57
C GLN A 189 -22.48 1.50 5.74
N GLU A 190 -23.56 2.16 6.15
CA GLU A 190 -24.88 1.53 6.34
C GLU A 190 -25.41 0.94 5.03
N VAL A 191 -25.31 1.68 3.93
CA VAL A 191 -25.66 1.21 2.60
C VAL A 191 -24.86 -0.02 2.23
N SER A 192 -23.54 -0.02 2.44
CA SER A 192 -22.66 -1.14 2.16
C SER A 192 -23.03 -2.40 2.96
N VAL A 193 -23.32 -2.27 4.26
CA VAL A 193 -23.78 -3.38 5.12
C VAL A 193 -25.12 -3.94 4.63
N TYR A 194 -26.05 -3.07 4.24
CA TYR A 194 -27.36 -3.50 3.73
C TYR A 194 -27.24 -4.33 2.44
N PHE A 195 -26.26 -4.00 1.57
CA PHE A 195 -25.97 -4.79 0.36
C PHE A 195 -25.39 -6.16 0.67
N SER A 196 -24.45 -6.20 1.61
CA SER A 196 -23.83 -7.45 2.04
C SER A 196 -24.85 -8.43 2.62
N SER A 197 -26.01 -7.92 3.08
CA SER A 197 -27.13 -8.70 3.63
C SER A 197 -28.24 -9.04 2.61
N GLY A 198 -28.06 -8.77 1.31
CA GLY A 198 -28.98 -9.16 0.25
C GLY A 198 -30.10 -8.15 -0.08
N GLY A 199 -29.93 -6.89 0.29
CA GLY A 199 -30.89 -5.81 -0.01
C GLY A 199 -30.94 -5.40 -1.49
N GLN A 200 -32.03 -4.75 -1.89
CA GLN A 200 -32.41 -4.45 -3.30
C GLN A 200 -31.78 -3.20 -3.92
N TYR A 201 -30.80 -2.56 -3.30
CA TYR A 201 -30.10 -1.43 -3.94
C TYR A 201 -29.07 -1.94 -4.95
N ALA A 202 -28.75 -1.17 -5.98
CA ALA A 202 -27.71 -1.53 -6.93
C ALA A 202 -26.35 -1.57 -6.22
N LYS A 203 -25.52 -2.57 -6.52
CA LYS A 203 -24.24 -2.88 -5.86
C LYS A 203 -23.22 -1.74 -5.91
N ASP A 204 -23.54 -0.67 -6.64
CA ASP A 204 -22.66 0.44 -6.97
C ASP A 204 -23.16 1.81 -6.47
N ASP A 205 -24.22 1.86 -5.66
CA ASP A 205 -24.80 3.14 -5.22
C ASP A 205 -24.10 3.68 -3.96
N LEU A 206 -23.58 4.89 -4.08
CA LEU A 206 -23.19 5.72 -2.94
C LEU A 206 -24.43 6.39 -2.33
N CYS A 207 -24.33 6.87 -1.10
CA CYS A 207 -25.38 7.64 -0.51
C CYS A 207 -25.59 8.98 -1.26
N PRO A 208 -26.78 9.61 -1.17
CA PRO A 208 -27.09 10.83 -1.90
C PRO A 208 -26.11 11.99 -1.67
N SER A 209 -25.38 12.00 -0.55
CA SER A 209 -24.36 13.01 -0.27
C SER A 209 -23.16 12.96 -1.22
N HIS A 210 -22.96 11.84 -1.93
CA HIS A 210 -21.86 11.64 -2.88
C HIS A 210 -22.31 11.58 -4.33
N LEU A 211 -23.48 12.17 -4.64
CA LEU A 211 -24.06 12.16 -6.00
C LEU A 211 -23.11 12.79 -7.04
N GLU A 212 -22.39 13.86 -6.68
CA GLU A 212 -21.45 14.53 -7.57
C GLU A 212 -20.27 13.62 -7.91
N LEU A 213 -19.71 12.93 -6.92
CA LEU A 213 -18.67 11.92 -7.13
C LEU A 213 -19.20 10.77 -8.01
N HIS A 214 -20.40 10.26 -7.71
CA HIS A 214 -21.01 9.19 -8.50
C HIS A 214 -21.23 9.61 -9.97
N ASN A 215 -21.59 10.86 -10.22
CA ASN A 215 -21.70 11.37 -11.58
C ASN A 215 -20.33 11.56 -12.25
N PHE A 216 -19.33 11.99 -11.48
CA PHE A 216 -17.98 12.19 -12.01
C PHE A 216 -17.32 10.87 -12.42
N ILE A 217 -17.43 9.82 -11.65
CA ILE A 217 -16.83 8.50 -11.97
C ILE A 217 -17.40 7.89 -13.27
N LYS A 218 -18.63 8.23 -13.67
CA LYS A 218 -19.19 7.81 -14.96
C LYS A 218 -18.40 8.34 -16.16
N THR A 219 -17.56 9.33 -15.96
CA THR A 219 -16.66 9.85 -16.99
C THR A 219 -15.39 9.03 -17.17
N ASN A 220 -15.24 7.94 -16.40
CA ASN A 220 -14.08 7.05 -16.41
C ASN A 220 -12.74 7.82 -16.16
N PRO A 221 -12.61 8.53 -15.04
CA PRO A 221 -11.46 9.39 -14.77
C PRO A 221 -10.21 8.57 -14.41
N VAL A 222 -9.08 9.26 -14.38
CA VAL A 222 -7.82 8.74 -13.80
C VAL A 222 -7.78 9.11 -12.31
N PHE A 223 -7.57 8.13 -11.45
CA PHE A 223 -7.38 8.37 -10.02
C PHE A 223 -5.96 8.83 -9.71
N VAL A 224 -5.82 9.77 -8.78
CA VAL A 224 -4.54 10.24 -8.24
C VAL A 224 -4.59 10.21 -6.71
N GLY A 225 -3.65 9.48 -6.08
CA GLY A 225 -3.61 9.36 -4.63
C GLY A 225 -2.18 9.29 -4.09
N LEU A 226 -1.76 10.37 -3.41
CA LEU A 226 -0.45 10.49 -2.76
C LEU A 226 -0.54 10.90 -1.27
N SER A 227 -1.74 10.90 -0.68
CA SER A 227 -1.96 11.45 0.67
C SER A 227 -1.08 10.80 1.74
N SER A 228 -0.85 9.49 1.69
CA SER A 228 0.01 8.81 2.66
C SER A 228 1.48 9.27 2.59
N VAL A 229 2.05 9.40 1.39
CA VAL A 229 3.42 9.94 1.24
C VAL A 229 3.48 11.44 1.51
N GLY A 230 2.39 12.17 1.27
CA GLY A 230 2.23 13.56 1.67
C GLY A 230 2.31 13.73 3.18
N SER A 231 1.53 12.97 3.95
CA SER A 231 1.53 13.02 5.41
C SER A 231 2.86 12.57 6.04
N MET A 232 3.65 11.77 5.34
CA MET A 232 5.03 11.42 5.72
C MET A 232 6.08 12.47 5.32
N GLY A 233 5.68 13.61 4.72
CA GLY A 233 6.58 14.71 4.37
C GLY A 233 7.29 14.59 3.03
N PHE A 234 6.94 13.62 2.18
CA PHE A 234 7.55 13.45 0.86
C PHE A 234 6.96 14.37 -0.21
N LEU A 235 5.74 14.86 -0.03
CA LEU A 235 5.13 15.87 -0.90
C LEU A 235 5.44 17.26 -0.34
N LYS A 236 6.67 17.74 -0.60
CA LYS A 236 7.17 19.01 -0.03
C LYS A 236 6.50 20.25 -0.60
N ASP A 237 6.15 20.20 -1.88
CA ASP A 237 5.48 21.30 -2.59
C ASP A 237 4.17 20.82 -3.23
N PRO A 238 3.04 20.90 -2.51
CA PRO A 238 1.74 20.55 -3.07
C PRO A 238 1.29 21.47 -4.22
N HIS A 239 1.80 22.72 -4.31
CA HIS A 239 1.51 23.59 -5.44
C HIS A 239 2.17 23.07 -6.72
N ALA A 240 3.46 22.71 -6.68
CA ALA A 240 4.15 22.13 -7.82
C ALA A 240 3.45 20.87 -8.33
N PHE A 241 3.01 20.00 -7.42
CA PHE A 241 2.23 18.81 -7.75
C PHE A 241 0.90 19.17 -8.47
N LEU A 242 0.14 20.12 -7.95
CA LEU A 242 -1.11 20.55 -8.58
C LEU A 242 -0.85 21.23 -9.93
N SER A 243 0.22 22.01 -10.07
CA SER A 243 0.61 22.64 -11.33
C SER A 243 0.90 21.59 -12.42
N VAL A 244 1.53 20.47 -12.05
CA VAL A 244 1.74 19.32 -12.97
C VAL A 244 0.39 18.76 -13.43
N LEU A 245 -0.53 18.48 -12.51
CA LEU A 245 -1.85 17.95 -12.85
C LEU A 245 -2.65 18.91 -13.74
N GLN A 246 -2.65 20.21 -13.43
CA GLN A 246 -3.30 21.24 -14.23
C GLN A 246 -2.71 21.33 -15.65
N THR A 247 -1.38 21.26 -15.77
CA THR A 247 -0.69 21.25 -17.07
C THR A 247 -1.07 20.04 -17.91
N VAL A 248 -1.18 18.85 -17.29
CA VAL A 248 -1.68 17.65 -17.98
C VAL A 248 -3.12 17.86 -18.47
N LEU A 249 -4.01 18.40 -17.63
CA LEU A 249 -5.41 18.66 -17.99
C LEU A 249 -5.55 19.66 -19.13
N ASN A 250 -4.74 20.73 -19.12
CA ASN A 250 -4.75 21.74 -20.17
C ASN A 250 -4.27 21.21 -21.55
N THR A 251 -3.45 20.18 -21.55
CA THR A 251 -2.87 19.59 -22.78
C THR A 251 -3.54 18.30 -23.23
N THR A 252 -4.45 17.75 -22.42
CA THR A 252 -5.12 16.47 -22.70
C THR A 252 -6.62 16.56 -22.46
N ARG A 253 -7.32 15.46 -22.74
CA ARG A 253 -8.75 15.33 -22.42
C ARG A 253 -9.02 14.45 -21.20
N TYR A 254 -8.00 14.22 -20.38
CA TYR A 254 -8.16 13.43 -19.18
C TYR A 254 -9.04 14.15 -18.16
N ARG A 255 -9.59 13.37 -17.24
CA ARG A 255 -10.27 13.86 -16.05
C ARG A 255 -9.63 13.17 -14.84
N PHE A 256 -9.37 13.90 -13.78
CA PHE A 256 -8.74 13.34 -12.60
C PHE A 256 -9.67 13.33 -11.40
N ILE A 257 -9.60 12.26 -10.60
CA ILE A 257 -10.06 12.25 -9.22
C ILE A 257 -8.83 12.31 -8.34
N LEU A 258 -8.67 13.36 -7.56
CA LEU A 258 -7.61 13.57 -6.61
C LEU A 258 -8.12 13.32 -5.19
N PHE A 259 -7.53 12.34 -4.50
CA PHE A 259 -7.80 12.12 -3.08
C PHE A 259 -6.76 12.84 -2.23
N THR A 260 -7.23 13.70 -1.32
CA THR A 260 -6.40 14.50 -0.43
C THR A 260 -6.49 14.02 1.03
N ALA A 261 -7.39 13.08 1.32
CA ALA A 261 -7.67 12.61 2.69
C ALA A 261 -6.38 12.23 3.44
N GLY A 262 -6.19 12.84 4.61
CA GLY A 262 -5.02 12.62 5.46
C GLY A 262 -3.80 13.49 5.15
N TYR A 263 -3.91 14.44 4.19
CA TYR A 263 -2.84 15.40 3.92
C TYR A 263 -3.39 16.84 3.83
N GLU A 264 -3.55 17.47 4.99
CA GLU A 264 -4.12 18.82 5.15
C GLU A 264 -3.48 19.90 4.27
N PRO A 265 -2.13 19.98 4.07
CA PRO A 265 -1.54 21.01 3.23
C PRO A 265 -2.06 21.00 1.79
N LEU A 266 -2.28 19.82 1.20
CA LEU A 266 -2.86 19.71 -0.14
C LEU A 266 -4.33 20.11 -0.15
N GLU A 267 -5.09 19.70 0.85
CA GLU A 267 -6.50 20.07 0.99
C GLU A 267 -6.69 21.58 1.09
N LEU A 268 -5.88 22.26 1.91
CA LEU A 268 -5.93 23.71 2.06
C LEU A 268 -5.67 24.45 0.74
N ILE A 269 -4.68 23.99 -0.03
CA ILE A 269 -4.36 24.59 -1.33
C ILE A 269 -5.50 24.37 -2.32
N VAL A 270 -6.04 23.15 -2.39
CA VAL A 270 -7.17 22.82 -3.26
C VAL A 270 -8.39 23.71 -2.93
N ARG A 271 -8.71 23.88 -1.65
CA ARG A 271 -9.82 24.75 -1.21
C ARG A 271 -9.58 26.23 -1.56
N LYS A 272 -8.33 26.69 -1.43
CA LYS A 272 -7.95 28.04 -1.80
C LYS A 272 -8.13 28.29 -3.30
N LEU A 273 -7.61 27.40 -4.14
CA LEU A 273 -7.76 27.49 -5.59
C LEU A 273 -9.24 27.46 -6.02
N ALA A 274 -10.05 26.60 -5.37
CA ALA A 274 -11.48 26.54 -5.64
C ALA A 274 -12.20 27.86 -5.30
N ALA A 275 -11.77 28.56 -4.25
CA ALA A 275 -12.33 29.87 -3.88
C ALA A 275 -11.89 30.96 -4.88
N GLU A 276 -10.72 30.85 -5.48
CA GLU A 276 -10.21 31.79 -6.49
C GLU A 276 -10.89 31.60 -7.87
N GLU A 277 -11.16 30.34 -8.28
CA GLU A 277 -11.83 30.02 -9.54
C GLU A 277 -13.34 30.33 -9.52
N SER A 278 -13.99 30.35 -8.35
CA SER A 278 -15.43 30.53 -8.21
C SER A 278 -15.81 31.99 -8.07
N SER A 279 -16.29 32.64 -9.11
CA SER A 279 -16.96 33.95 -9.05
C SER A 279 -18.39 33.88 -8.49
N ASP A 280 -19.03 32.72 -8.53
CA ASP A 280 -20.34 32.45 -7.93
C ASP A 280 -20.19 31.54 -6.73
N GLN A 281 -20.87 31.87 -5.60
CA GLN A 281 -20.98 31.06 -4.39
C GLN A 281 -21.72 29.72 -4.66
N LYS A 282 -21.18 28.85 -5.53
CA LYS A 282 -21.58 27.46 -5.54
C LYS A 282 -21.28 26.92 -4.15
N LYS A 283 -22.29 26.50 -3.42
CA LYS A 283 -22.14 25.76 -2.17
C LYS A 283 -21.40 24.45 -2.49
N TRP A 284 -20.08 24.49 -2.34
CA TRP A 284 -19.27 23.29 -2.39
C TRP A 284 -19.72 22.36 -1.25
N ASN A 285 -19.81 21.08 -1.55
CA ASN A 285 -20.02 20.08 -0.51
C ASN A 285 -18.77 20.07 0.39
N GLU A 286 -18.95 19.88 1.71
CA GLU A 286 -17.82 19.84 2.64
C GLU A 286 -16.75 18.79 2.26
N ASP A 287 -17.17 17.74 1.56
CA ASP A 287 -16.35 16.57 1.20
C ASP A 287 -15.66 16.66 -0.16
N CYS A 288 -15.98 17.65 -1.03
CA CYS A 288 -15.39 17.70 -2.37
C CYS A 288 -15.40 19.10 -2.99
N VAL A 289 -14.49 19.32 -3.95
CA VAL A 289 -14.47 20.48 -4.84
C VAL A 289 -14.08 20.06 -6.26
N CYS A 290 -14.52 20.83 -7.26
CA CYS A 290 -14.08 20.69 -8.65
C CYS A 290 -13.24 21.90 -9.06
N LEU A 291 -12.11 21.65 -9.73
CA LEU A 291 -11.20 22.64 -10.31
C LEU A 291 -11.07 22.41 -11.83
N CYS A 292 -10.38 23.33 -12.50
CA CYS A 292 -10.04 23.21 -13.93
C CYS A 292 -11.28 22.94 -14.80
N ASP A 293 -12.29 23.82 -14.75
CA ASP A 293 -13.54 23.67 -15.50
C ASP A 293 -14.22 22.29 -15.32
N GLY A 294 -14.13 21.74 -14.11
CA GLY A 294 -14.74 20.46 -13.76
C GLY A 294 -13.97 19.22 -14.24
N GLN A 295 -12.70 19.36 -14.62
CA GLN A 295 -11.85 18.23 -15.02
C GLN A 295 -11.09 17.60 -13.85
N LEU A 296 -10.87 18.33 -12.75
CA LEU A 296 -10.20 17.86 -11.53
C LEU A 296 -11.20 17.81 -10.39
N PHE A 297 -11.63 16.61 -10.03
CA PHE A 297 -12.50 16.37 -8.88
C PHE A 297 -11.64 16.02 -7.66
N CYS A 298 -11.61 16.90 -6.67
CA CYS A 298 -10.88 16.69 -5.42
C CYS A 298 -11.83 16.19 -4.33
N PHE A 299 -11.48 15.07 -3.70
CA PHE A 299 -12.28 14.43 -2.66
C PHE A 299 -11.50 14.35 -1.35
N PHE A 300 -12.13 14.79 -0.25
CA PHE A 300 -11.51 14.91 1.06
C PHE A 300 -11.82 13.74 2.01
N GLY A 301 -12.68 12.83 1.58
CA GLY A 301 -13.07 11.64 2.33
C GLY A 301 -12.29 10.39 1.96
N SER A 302 -12.72 9.24 2.48
CA SER A 302 -12.22 7.91 2.11
C SER A 302 -13.34 7.05 1.57
N LEU A 303 -13.03 6.30 0.53
CA LEU A 303 -13.88 5.31 -0.11
C LEU A 303 -13.09 4.02 -0.35
N PRO A 304 -13.77 2.87 -0.46
CA PRO A 304 -13.11 1.62 -0.82
C PRO A 304 -12.43 1.72 -2.18
N TYR A 305 -11.13 1.51 -2.22
CA TYR A 305 -10.37 1.54 -3.46
C TYR A 305 -10.80 0.44 -4.43
N SER A 306 -11.18 -0.73 -3.92
CA SER A 306 -11.69 -1.84 -4.73
C SER A 306 -12.97 -1.49 -5.49
N TRP A 307 -13.82 -0.63 -4.92
CA TRP A 307 -14.99 -0.08 -5.60
C TRP A 307 -14.61 1.07 -6.54
N LEU A 308 -13.82 2.03 -6.07
CA LEU A 308 -13.49 3.24 -6.82
C LEU A 308 -12.69 2.91 -8.08
N PHE A 309 -11.67 2.07 -7.97
CA PHE A 309 -10.74 1.81 -9.05
C PHE A 309 -11.38 1.09 -10.25
N LYS A 310 -12.40 0.27 -10.02
CA LYS A 310 -13.21 -0.32 -11.10
C LYS A 310 -13.90 0.71 -11.99
N ASN A 311 -14.09 1.91 -11.46
CA ASN A 311 -14.71 3.04 -12.16
C ASN A 311 -13.67 4.06 -12.67
N CYS A 312 -12.39 3.72 -12.64
CA CYS A 312 -11.30 4.58 -13.10
C CYS A 312 -10.61 3.98 -14.32
N ALA A 313 -10.17 4.84 -15.23
CA ALA A 313 -9.42 4.44 -16.41
C ALA A 313 -8.01 3.93 -16.08
N ALA A 314 -7.36 4.55 -15.07
CA ALA A 314 -6.07 4.19 -14.53
C ALA A 314 -5.94 4.75 -13.11
N VAL A 315 -4.94 4.25 -12.36
CA VAL A 315 -4.64 4.66 -10.97
C VAL A 315 -3.20 5.15 -10.90
N ILE A 316 -3.01 6.42 -10.51
CA ILE A 316 -1.70 7.01 -10.23
C ILE A 316 -1.47 6.97 -8.73
N HIS A 317 -0.42 6.28 -8.28
CA HIS A 317 -0.13 6.12 -6.85
C HIS A 317 1.36 5.89 -6.57
N HIS A 318 1.71 5.86 -5.29
CA HIS A 318 3.09 5.75 -4.82
C HIS A 318 3.64 4.31 -4.76
N GLY A 319 2.85 3.30 -5.03
CA GLY A 319 3.29 1.89 -4.97
C GLY A 319 3.20 1.24 -3.60
N GLY A 320 2.46 1.82 -2.64
CA GLY A 320 2.18 1.12 -1.38
C GLY A 320 1.39 -0.17 -1.60
N SER A 321 1.72 -1.24 -0.85
CA SER A 321 1.18 -2.60 -1.03
C SER A 321 -0.36 -2.64 -1.09
N GLY A 322 -1.05 -1.92 -0.19
CA GLY A 322 -2.51 -1.90 -0.13
C GLY A 322 -3.16 -1.26 -1.36
N THR A 323 -2.62 -0.14 -1.86
CA THR A 323 -3.13 0.54 -3.08
C THR A 323 -2.84 -0.32 -4.32
N THR A 324 -1.65 -0.88 -4.41
CA THR A 324 -1.26 -1.81 -5.48
C THR A 324 -2.19 -3.02 -5.54
N ALA A 325 -2.43 -3.66 -4.40
CA ALA A 325 -3.36 -4.79 -4.29
C ALA A 325 -4.78 -4.43 -4.73
N ALA A 326 -5.30 -3.27 -4.29
CA ALA A 326 -6.63 -2.81 -4.67
C ALA A 326 -6.76 -2.53 -6.17
N ALA A 327 -5.74 -1.95 -6.80
CA ALA A 327 -5.72 -1.71 -8.23
C ALA A 327 -5.64 -3.02 -9.04
N LEU A 328 -4.84 -4.00 -8.57
CA LEU A 328 -4.79 -5.34 -9.15
C LEU A 328 -6.13 -6.05 -9.04
N GLN A 329 -6.77 -6.01 -7.87
CA GLN A 329 -8.09 -6.59 -7.66
C GLN A 329 -9.16 -5.95 -8.55
N ALA A 330 -9.08 -4.65 -8.77
CA ALA A 330 -9.99 -3.91 -9.61
C ALA A 330 -9.77 -4.17 -11.12
N GLY A 331 -8.64 -4.74 -11.52
CA GLY A 331 -8.26 -4.90 -12.93
C GLY A 331 -7.92 -3.58 -13.61
N THR A 332 -7.50 -2.58 -12.86
CA THR A 332 -7.27 -1.21 -13.36
C THR A 332 -5.78 -1.00 -13.58
N PRO A 333 -5.37 -0.48 -14.76
CA PRO A 333 -3.99 -0.12 -15.05
C PRO A 333 -3.43 0.86 -14.02
N GLN A 334 -2.13 0.71 -13.72
CA GLN A 334 -1.45 1.52 -12.72
C GLN A 334 -0.38 2.41 -13.36
N VAL A 335 -0.15 3.58 -12.79
CA VAL A 335 1.04 4.42 -13.03
C VAL A 335 1.68 4.62 -11.66
N VAL A 336 2.85 4.03 -11.45
CA VAL A 336 3.47 3.99 -10.13
C VAL A 336 4.64 4.95 -10.04
N CYS A 337 4.63 5.79 -8.99
CA CYS A 337 5.69 6.73 -8.66
C CYS A 337 6.20 6.43 -7.25
N PRO A 338 7.22 5.57 -7.07
CA PRO A 338 7.69 5.17 -5.75
C PRO A 338 8.49 6.28 -5.05
N PHE A 339 8.36 6.37 -3.74
CA PHE A 339 9.04 7.34 -2.88
C PHE A 339 9.99 6.68 -1.89
N MET A 340 9.64 5.49 -1.37
CA MET A 340 10.42 4.85 -0.32
C MET A 340 10.13 3.33 -0.23
N LEU A 341 11.02 2.62 0.44
CA LEU A 341 10.85 1.25 0.91
C LEU A 341 10.43 0.25 -0.18
N ASP A 342 9.44 -0.58 0.14
CA ASP A 342 8.84 -1.61 -0.73
C ASP A 342 8.14 -1.03 -1.95
N GLN A 343 7.86 0.28 -1.97
CA GLN A 343 7.22 0.96 -3.11
C GLN A 343 8.02 0.78 -4.41
N PHE A 344 9.36 0.80 -4.34
CA PHE A 344 10.22 0.57 -5.51
C PHE A 344 10.06 -0.86 -6.06
N TYR A 345 9.99 -1.84 -5.15
CA TYR A 345 9.73 -3.22 -5.54
C TYR A 345 8.37 -3.34 -6.25
N TRP A 346 7.31 -2.81 -5.66
CA TRP A 346 5.97 -2.87 -6.25
C TRP A 346 5.90 -2.16 -7.60
N ALA A 347 6.55 -1.01 -7.74
CA ALA A 347 6.60 -0.26 -8.99
C ALA A 347 7.20 -1.09 -10.13
N GLU A 348 8.38 -1.68 -9.91
CA GLU A 348 9.03 -2.57 -10.86
C GLU A 348 8.19 -3.83 -11.13
N ARG A 349 7.61 -4.41 -10.09
CA ARG A 349 6.81 -5.61 -10.26
C ARG A 349 5.55 -5.37 -11.08
N MET A 350 4.89 -4.22 -10.93
CA MET A 350 3.74 -3.85 -11.75
C MET A 350 4.13 -3.66 -13.22
N HIS A 351 5.28 -3.06 -13.47
CA HIS A 351 5.82 -2.93 -14.82
C HIS A 351 6.12 -4.31 -15.45
N TRP A 352 6.80 -5.18 -14.72
CA TRP A 352 7.12 -6.54 -15.18
C TRP A 352 5.89 -7.40 -15.45
N LEU A 353 4.85 -7.27 -14.62
CA LEU A 353 3.57 -7.93 -14.84
C LEU A 353 2.84 -7.39 -16.08
N GLY A 354 3.26 -6.24 -16.61
CA GLY A 354 2.63 -5.58 -17.75
C GLY A 354 1.33 -4.85 -17.42
N VAL A 355 1.06 -4.57 -16.13
CA VAL A 355 -0.13 -3.83 -15.66
C VAL A 355 0.16 -2.34 -15.43
N SER A 356 1.42 -1.92 -15.62
CA SER A 356 1.91 -0.55 -15.49
C SER A 356 2.93 -0.24 -16.60
N PRO A 357 3.05 1.00 -17.08
CA PRO A 357 4.24 1.46 -17.80
C PRO A 357 5.46 1.44 -16.88
N GLU A 358 6.61 1.90 -17.39
CA GLU A 358 7.80 2.14 -16.56
C GLU A 358 7.46 3.02 -15.35
N PRO A 359 8.01 2.72 -14.16
CA PRO A 359 7.83 3.53 -12.97
C PRO A 359 8.28 4.97 -13.19
N LEU A 360 7.51 5.91 -12.66
CA LEU A 360 7.89 7.32 -12.66
C LEU A 360 8.99 7.58 -11.62
N SER A 361 9.91 8.48 -11.92
CA SER A 361 10.72 9.08 -10.86
C SER A 361 9.90 10.13 -10.10
N ARG A 362 10.25 10.39 -8.85
CA ARG A 362 9.53 11.34 -7.99
C ARG A 362 9.35 12.70 -8.68
N ASN A 363 10.38 13.20 -9.36
CA ASN A 363 10.35 14.51 -10.00
C ASN A 363 9.38 14.62 -11.19
N HIS A 364 8.95 13.47 -11.75
CA HIS A 364 7.93 13.45 -12.81
C HIS A 364 6.49 13.61 -12.28
N LEU A 365 6.31 13.61 -10.97
CA LEU A 365 5.01 13.85 -10.34
C LEU A 365 5.07 15.02 -9.35
N VAL A 366 6.17 15.14 -8.63
CA VAL A 366 6.45 16.20 -7.66
C VAL A 366 7.82 16.79 -7.99
N PRO A 367 7.91 17.77 -8.89
CA PRO A 367 9.19 18.40 -9.26
C PRO A 367 9.82 19.12 -8.06
N ASP A 368 11.13 19.11 -7.98
CA ASP A 368 11.88 19.77 -6.89
C ASP A 368 11.76 21.30 -6.95
N LYS A 369 11.39 21.86 -8.12
CA LYS A 369 11.17 23.27 -8.34
C LYS A 369 9.83 23.50 -9.01
N ASN A 370 9.11 24.50 -8.54
CA ASN A 370 7.86 24.94 -9.15
C ASN A 370 8.12 26.02 -10.22
N ASP A 371 9.03 25.76 -11.15
CA ASP A 371 9.24 26.58 -12.34
C ASP A 371 8.57 25.95 -13.57
N GLU A 372 8.29 26.79 -14.56
CA GLU A 372 7.55 26.41 -15.75
C GLU A 372 8.19 25.23 -16.49
N THR A 373 9.51 25.20 -16.60
CA THR A 373 10.25 24.14 -17.31
C THR A 373 10.11 22.80 -16.60
N SER A 374 10.33 22.78 -15.30
CA SER A 374 10.23 21.55 -14.47
C SER A 374 8.80 21.00 -14.46
N VAL A 375 7.80 21.87 -14.38
CA VAL A 375 6.38 21.49 -14.41
C VAL A 375 5.99 20.95 -15.79
N GLN A 376 6.42 21.58 -16.88
CA GLN A 376 6.13 21.13 -18.24
C GLN A 376 6.77 19.77 -18.54
N GLU A 377 8.02 19.56 -18.13
CA GLU A 377 8.70 18.27 -18.28
C GLU A 377 7.99 17.16 -17.50
N ALA A 378 7.67 17.40 -16.24
CA ALA A 378 6.93 16.46 -15.40
C ALA A 378 5.55 16.12 -16.01
N ALA A 379 4.80 17.12 -16.46
CA ALA A 379 3.50 16.95 -17.08
C ALA A 379 3.59 16.14 -18.39
N HIS A 380 4.63 16.37 -19.20
CA HIS A 380 4.85 15.60 -20.43
C HIS A 380 5.10 14.13 -20.13
N VAL A 381 5.99 13.82 -19.18
CA VAL A 381 6.30 12.44 -18.79
C VAL A 381 5.07 11.75 -18.18
N LEU A 382 4.34 12.45 -17.29
CA LEU A 382 3.11 11.92 -16.68
C LEU A 382 2.04 11.64 -17.74
N SER A 383 1.82 12.57 -18.70
CA SER A 383 0.86 12.38 -19.80
C SER A 383 1.20 11.15 -20.63
N LYS A 384 2.48 10.94 -20.94
CA LYS A 384 2.96 9.76 -21.66
C LYS A 384 2.70 8.49 -20.86
N ALA A 385 3.03 8.47 -19.58
CA ALA A 385 2.80 7.30 -18.71
C ALA A 385 1.29 6.95 -18.62
N ILE A 386 0.40 7.95 -18.52
CA ILE A 386 -1.04 7.72 -18.53
C ILE A 386 -1.46 7.13 -19.89
N HIS A 387 -0.98 7.69 -21.00
CA HIS A 387 -1.29 7.18 -22.34
C HIS A 387 -0.88 5.70 -22.49
N ASP A 388 0.33 5.35 -22.05
CA ASP A 388 0.86 3.99 -22.11
C ASP A 388 0.06 3.02 -21.22
N ALA A 389 -0.33 3.46 -20.00
CA ALA A 389 -1.20 2.71 -19.10
C ALA A 389 -2.59 2.43 -19.73
N LEU A 390 -3.12 3.38 -20.49
CA LEU A 390 -4.42 3.26 -21.16
C LEU A 390 -4.40 2.41 -22.43
N SER A 391 -3.23 1.89 -22.84
CA SER A 391 -3.12 1.00 -24.00
C SER A 391 -3.92 -0.29 -23.79
N SER A 392 -4.43 -0.85 -24.89
CA SER A 392 -5.20 -2.12 -24.87
C SER A 392 -4.39 -3.27 -24.27
N ARG A 393 -3.07 -3.27 -24.46
CA ARG A 393 -2.15 -4.27 -23.91
C ARG A 393 -2.14 -4.22 -22.39
N VAL A 394 -1.94 -3.05 -21.79
CA VAL A 394 -1.86 -2.89 -20.33
C VAL A 394 -3.23 -3.14 -19.69
N LYS A 395 -4.32 -2.62 -20.29
CA LYS A 395 -5.69 -2.88 -19.82
C LYS A 395 -6.04 -4.36 -19.85
N GLY A 396 -5.74 -5.05 -20.94
CA GLY A 396 -5.99 -6.49 -21.07
C GLY A 396 -5.23 -7.29 -20.03
N ARG A 397 -3.96 -6.94 -19.78
CA ARG A 397 -3.15 -7.60 -18.77
C ARG A 397 -3.63 -7.34 -17.35
N ALA A 398 -4.06 -6.11 -17.03
CA ALA A 398 -4.63 -5.79 -15.73
C ALA A 398 -5.92 -6.59 -15.46
N ALA A 399 -6.79 -6.71 -16.44
CA ALA A 399 -8.01 -7.53 -16.36
C ALA A 399 -7.69 -9.02 -16.14
N GLU A 400 -6.73 -9.58 -16.89
CA GLU A 400 -6.29 -10.99 -16.74
C GLU A 400 -5.77 -11.28 -15.32
N ILE A 401 -4.92 -10.42 -14.78
CA ILE A 401 -4.39 -10.60 -13.42
C ILE A 401 -5.50 -10.48 -12.38
N SER A 402 -6.42 -9.53 -12.54
CA SER A 402 -7.57 -9.39 -11.65
C SER A 402 -8.44 -10.65 -11.61
N GLU A 403 -8.70 -11.26 -12.75
CA GLU A 403 -9.47 -12.51 -12.85
C GLU A 403 -8.79 -13.63 -12.04
N ARG A 404 -7.48 -13.80 -12.17
CA ARG A 404 -6.72 -14.81 -11.42
C ARG A 404 -6.75 -14.55 -9.92
N ILE A 405 -6.53 -13.30 -9.48
CA ILE A 405 -6.56 -12.91 -8.06
C ILE A 405 -7.95 -13.06 -7.45
N SER A 406 -9.02 -12.89 -8.23
CA SER A 406 -10.41 -12.99 -7.74
C SER A 406 -10.78 -14.36 -7.22
N LEU A 407 -10.00 -15.40 -7.54
CA LEU A 407 -10.17 -16.77 -7.07
C LEU A 407 -9.55 -17.02 -5.69
N GLU A 408 -8.79 -16.06 -5.16
CA GLU A 408 -8.10 -16.18 -3.87
C GLU A 408 -8.94 -15.57 -2.73
N ASP A 409 -8.96 -16.25 -1.58
CA ASP A 409 -9.42 -15.67 -0.30
C ASP A 409 -8.27 -15.64 0.69
N GLY A 410 -7.50 -14.55 0.62
CA GLY A 410 -6.27 -14.42 1.40
C GLY A 410 -6.51 -14.33 2.90
N VAL A 411 -7.63 -13.76 3.34
CA VAL A 411 -7.97 -13.66 4.78
C VAL A 411 -8.30 -15.04 5.35
N SER A 412 -9.13 -15.80 4.66
CA SER A 412 -9.48 -17.18 5.09
C SER A 412 -8.24 -18.09 5.09
N GLU A 413 -7.38 -18.00 4.09
CA GLU A 413 -6.14 -18.77 4.06
C GLU A 413 -5.18 -18.36 5.19
N ALA A 414 -5.08 -17.07 5.53
CA ALA A 414 -4.29 -16.60 6.66
C ALA A 414 -4.83 -17.15 8.00
N VAL A 415 -6.15 -17.14 8.21
CA VAL A 415 -6.78 -17.73 9.41
C VAL A 415 -6.51 -19.23 9.49
N LYS A 416 -6.58 -19.94 8.37
CA LYS A 416 -6.24 -21.37 8.30
C LYS A 416 -4.77 -21.61 8.69
N CYS A 417 -3.82 -20.86 8.15
CA CYS A 417 -2.41 -20.94 8.52
C CYS A 417 -2.19 -20.68 10.01
N LEU A 418 -2.90 -19.71 10.60
CA LEU A 418 -2.87 -19.46 12.03
C LEU A 418 -3.37 -20.65 12.83
N LYS A 419 -4.49 -21.25 12.43
CA LYS A 419 -5.05 -22.43 13.11
C LYS A 419 -4.08 -23.61 13.05
N GLU A 420 -3.48 -23.88 11.89
CA GLU A 420 -2.48 -24.93 11.72
C GLU A 420 -1.26 -24.72 12.66
N GLU A 421 -0.72 -23.50 12.71
CA GLU A 421 0.44 -23.18 13.57
C GLU A 421 0.09 -23.26 15.06
N LEU A 422 -1.13 -22.90 15.44
CA LEU A 422 -1.60 -22.95 16.83
C LEU A 422 -2.05 -24.36 17.22
N GLY A 423 -2.25 -25.28 16.28
CA GLY A 423 -2.76 -26.63 16.52
C GLY A 423 -4.22 -26.62 16.99
N ILE A 424 -5.03 -25.73 16.42
CA ILE A 424 -6.48 -25.58 16.70
C ILE A 424 -7.30 -25.90 15.44
N ASN A 425 -8.45 -26.51 15.66
CA ASN A 425 -9.38 -26.87 14.57
C ASN A 425 -10.36 -25.75 14.22
#